data_f8f58a428bcd2791d9a2bf73c3e2e80b
#
_entry.id   f8f58a428bcd2791d9a2bf73c3e2e80b
#
_cell.length_a   1.000
_cell.length_b   1.000
_cell.length_c   1.000
_cell.angle_alpha   90.00
_cell.angle_beta   90.00
_cell.angle_gamma   90.00
#
_symmetry.space_group_name_H-M   'P 1'
#
loop_
_entity.id
_entity.type
_entity.pdbx_description
1 polymer ?
#
loop_
_entity_poly.entity_id
_entity_poly.type
_entity_poly.pdbx_seq_one_letter_code
_entity_poly.pdbx_strand_id
1 'polypeptide(L)'
;MTESNAKLEFGGKTSEFNVKEGSVGPSVIDIGSLYKQTGAFTYDPGFTSTASCESAITYIDGDQGILLHRGYPIDQLAEHGDFLETCYLLLYGELPTKAQKADFDYRVTHHTMVHEQINRFFTGFRRDAHPMAVMCGVVGAMSAFYHDSTDISDPHQRMVASLRLIAKMPTLAAMAFKYHIGQPFVYPRNELNYAANFLHMCFAVPCEEYKVNPVLARAMERIFILHADHEQNASTSTVRLAGSSGANPFACIAAGIACLWGPAHGGANEAALNMLSEIGTVDRIPEFIARAKDRNDPFRLMGFGHRVYKNYDPRAKIMQKTCHEVLGELGIKDDPLLDVAMELERIALTDEYFIEKKLYPNIDFYSGITLKALGFPTTMFTVLFAVARTVGWVAQWNEMIEDPQQKIGRPRQLYVGKPERDYIPIAKR
;
A
#
# COMPACT_ATOMS: atom_id res chain seq x y z
N MET A 1 -4.24 -9.20 -35.68
CA MET A 1 -5.20 -8.71 -34.66
C MET A 1 -6.11 -7.74 -35.37
N THR A 2 -7.41 -7.99 -35.42
CA THR A 2 -8.39 -7.04 -35.97
C THR A 2 -8.47 -5.85 -35.02
N GLU A 3 -8.06 -4.65 -35.49
CA GLU A 3 -8.26 -3.43 -34.72
C GLU A 3 -9.76 -3.28 -34.44
N SER A 4 -10.20 -3.49 -33.22
CA SER A 4 -11.57 -3.21 -32.81
C SER A 4 -11.69 -1.73 -32.47
N ASN A 5 -12.65 -1.02 -33.09
CA ASN A 5 -12.90 0.37 -32.82
C ASN A 5 -14.20 0.55 -32.03
N ALA A 6 -14.14 1.37 -30.98
CA ALA A 6 -15.34 1.85 -30.31
C ALA A 6 -15.91 3.08 -31.02
N LYS A 7 -17.23 3.16 -31.10
CA LYS A 7 -17.94 4.30 -31.72
C LYS A 7 -18.68 5.09 -30.64
N LEU A 8 -18.50 6.42 -30.67
CA LEU A 8 -19.23 7.35 -29.82
C LEU A 8 -20.04 8.32 -30.71
N GLU A 9 -21.33 8.36 -30.51
CA GLU A 9 -22.20 9.38 -31.12
C GLU A 9 -22.39 10.54 -30.12
N PHE A 10 -21.97 11.72 -30.52
CA PHE A 10 -22.10 12.93 -29.71
C PHE A 10 -22.38 14.16 -30.60
N GLY A 11 -23.41 14.94 -30.27
CA GLY A 11 -23.79 16.13 -31.05
C GLY A 11 -24.11 15.85 -32.51
N GLY A 12 -24.67 14.67 -32.83
CA GLY A 12 -25.03 14.26 -34.20
C GLY A 12 -23.83 13.84 -35.06
N LYS A 13 -22.67 13.65 -34.49
CA LYS A 13 -21.44 13.14 -35.13
C LYS A 13 -21.01 11.84 -34.52
N THR A 14 -20.52 10.93 -35.35
CA THR A 14 -19.89 9.67 -34.89
C THR A 14 -18.39 9.83 -34.89
N SER A 15 -17.75 9.48 -33.78
CA SER A 15 -16.30 9.45 -33.61
C SER A 15 -15.85 8.02 -33.33
N GLU A 16 -14.67 7.63 -33.82
CA GLU A 16 -14.09 6.30 -33.63
C GLU A 16 -12.85 6.42 -32.72
N PHE A 17 -12.70 5.45 -31.84
CA PHE A 17 -11.62 5.35 -30.86
C PHE A 17 -11.00 3.96 -30.90
N ASN A 18 -9.69 3.89 -30.80
CA ASN A 18 -8.98 2.62 -30.71
C ASN A 18 -9.32 1.89 -29.41
N VAL A 19 -9.48 0.59 -29.50
CA VAL A 19 -9.61 -0.30 -28.35
C VAL A 19 -8.26 -0.99 -28.15
N LYS A 20 -7.75 -0.92 -26.92
CA LYS A 20 -6.54 -1.64 -26.52
C LYS A 20 -6.93 -2.87 -25.70
N GLU A 21 -6.27 -3.99 -25.97
CA GLU A 21 -6.45 -5.24 -25.24
C GLU A 21 -5.21 -5.51 -24.37
N GLY A 22 -5.43 -5.84 -23.09
CA GLY A 22 -4.37 -6.33 -22.22
C GLY A 22 -4.06 -7.81 -22.48
N SER A 23 -3.02 -8.34 -21.85
CA SER A 23 -2.73 -9.78 -21.84
C SER A 23 -3.83 -10.59 -21.13
N VAL A 24 -4.44 -9.95 -20.13
CA VAL A 24 -5.60 -10.45 -19.36
C VAL A 24 -6.49 -9.27 -18.96
N GLY A 25 -7.74 -9.54 -18.59
CA GLY A 25 -8.69 -8.55 -18.11
C GLY A 25 -9.46 -7.84 -19.22
N PRO A 26 -10.23 -6.78 -18.88
CA PRO A 26 -11.08 -6.05 -19.83
C PRO A 26 -10.27 -5.18 -20.78
N SER A 27 -10.80 -5.01 -22.01
CA SER A 27 -10.29 -4.05 -22.97
C SER A 27 -10.52 -2.61 -22.51
N VAL A 28 -9.71 -1.66 -23.00
CA VAL A 28 -9.86 -0.24 -22.72
C VAL A 28 -10.04 0.56 -24.01
N ILE A 29 -10.81 1.65 -23.93
CA ILE A 29 -11.01 2.58 -25.05
C ILE A 29 -10.02 3.73 -24.88
N ASP A 30 -9.15 3.93 -25.88
CA ASP A 30 -8.21 5.06 -25.88
C ASP A 30 -8.94 6.36 -26.21
N ILE A 31 -9.23 7.14 -25.18
CA ILE A 31 -9.92 8.44 -25.28
C ILE A 31 -8.98 9.63 -25.48
N GLY A 32 -7.68 9.40 -25.73
CA GLY A 32 -6.70 10.48 -25.88
C GLY A 32 -7.05 11.53 -26.97
N SER A 33 -7.78 11.11 -27.99
CA SER A 33 -8.26 12.00 -29.07
C SER A 33 -9.67 12.60 -28.87
N LEU A 34 -10.37 12.22 -27.79
CA LEU A 34 -11.80 12.57 -27.58
C LEU A 34 -12.07 14.07 -27.69
N TYR A 35 -11.32 14.90 -26.99
CA TYR A 35 -11.52 16.33 -27.01
C TYR A 35 -11.33 16.95 -28.42
N LYS A 36 -10.32 16.47 -29.15
CA LYS A 36 -10.04 16.92 -30.51
C LYS A 36 -11.18 16.58 -31.47
N GLN A 37 -11.83 15.42 -31.27
CA GLN A 37 -12.91 14.95 -32.15
C GLN A 37 -14.27 15.54 -31.77
N THR A 38 -14.56 15.71 -30.47
CA THR A 38 -15.92 16.02 -30.00
C THR A 38 -16.06 17.37 -29.28
N GLY A 39 -14.95 17.96 -28.83
CA GLY A 39 -14.95 19.13 -27.94
C GLY A 39 -15.36 18.82 -26.48
N ALA A 40 -15.58 17.56 -26.13
CA ALA A 40 -16.02 17.13 -24.81
C ALA A 40 -14.92 16.35 -24.05
N PHE A 41 -15.02 16.32 -22.73
CA PHE A 41 -14.22 15.49 -21.85
C PHE A 41 -15.09 14.44 -21.17
N THR A 42 -14.48 13.34 -20.72
CA THR A 42 -15.12 12.38 -19.82
C THR A 42 -15.20 12.93 -18.40
N TYR A 43 -16.13 12.40 -17.61
CA TYR A 43 -16.29 12.73 -16.20
C TYR A 43 -16.28 11.43 -15.37
N ASP A 44 -15.17 11.17 -14.68
CA ASP A 44 -14.95 10.00 -13.82
C ASP A 44 -14.08 10.38 -12.61
N PRO A 45 -14.67 11.00 -11.56
CA PRO A 45 -13.92 11.57 -10.42
C PRO A 45 -13.07 10.58 -9.65
N GLY A 46 -13.44 9.31 -9.67
CA GLY A 46 -12.76 8.24 -8.90
C GLY A 46 -11.95 7.29 -9.76
N PHE A 47 -11.82 7.55 -11.08
CA PHE A 47 -11.19 6.64 -12.04
C PHE A 47 -11.78 5.22 -12.04
N THR A 48 -13.07 5.11 -11.73
CA THR A 48 -13.77 3.82 -11.60
C THR A 48 -13.91 3.05 -12.92
N SER A 49 -13.82 3.77 -14.03
CA SER A 49 -13.93 3.24 -15.39
C SER A 49 -12.82 3.77 -16.31
N THR A 50 -11.70 4.23 -15.73
CA THR A 50 -10.61 4.87 -16.47
C THR A 50 -9.28 4.21 -16.13
N ALA A 51 -8.68 3.53 -17.09
CA ALA A 51 -7.29 3.10 -17.00
C ALA A 51 -6.37 4.32 -17.18
N SER A 52 -5.50 4.57 -16.21
CA SER A 52 -4.59 5.72 -16.21
C SER A 52 -3.22 5.42 -16.82
N CYS A 53 -2.88 4.15 -17.02
CA CYS A 53 -1.61 3.69 -17.58
C CYS A 53 -1.75 2.25 -18.10
N GLU A 54 -0.74 1.83 -18.86
CA GLU A 54 -0.44 0.41 -19.07
C GLU A 54 0.55 -0.04 -18.00
N SER A 55 0.41 -1.27 -17.47
CA SER A 55 1.32 -1.82 -16.47
C SER A 55 1.42 -3.33 -16.60
N ALA A 56 2.63 -3.86 -16.41
CA ALA A 56 2.90 -5.29 -16.37
C ALA A 56 3.21 -5.80 -14.95
N ILE A 57 2.99 -4.98 -13.91
CA ILE A 57 3.43 -5.28 -12.54
C ILE A 57 2.41 -6.12 -11.80
N THR A 58 1.18 -5.65 -11.70
CA THR A 58 0.14 -6.32 -10.91
C THR A 58 -1.17 -6.39 -11.69
N TYR A 59 -1.80 -7.56 -11.67
CA TYR A 59 -3.14 -7.76 -12.19
C TYR A 59 -4.09 -8.19 -11.07
N ILE A 60 -5.28 -7.60 -11.06
CA ILE A 60 -6.35 -7.94 -10.12
C ILE A 60 -7.63 -8.24 -10.88
N ASP A 61 -8.23 -9.40 -10.58
CA ASP A 61 -9.62 -9.70 -10.92
C ASP A 61 -10.43 -9.77 -9.62
N GLY A 62 -11.17 -8.72 -9.35
CA GLY A 62 -11.98 -8.62 -8.13
C GLY A 62 -13.17 -9.55 -8.11
N ASP A 63 -13.71 -9.93 -9.26
CA ASP A 63 -14.85 -10.84 -9.38
C ASP A 63 -14.44 -12.31 -9.13
N GLN A 64 -13.23 -12.68 -9.59
CA GLN A 64 -12.68 -14.02 -9.40
C GLN A 64 -11.82 -14.13 -8.11
N GLY A 65 -11.45 -13.02 -7.48
CA GLY A 65 -10.55 -13.01 -6.32
C GLY A 65 -9.11 -13.39 -6.69
N ILE A 66 -8.63 -12.88 -7.83
CA ILE A 66 -7.27 -13.13 -8.34
C ILE A 66 -6.41 -11.90 -8.07
N LEU A 67 -5.19 -12.12 -7.61
CA LEU A 67 -4.12 -11.14 -7.50
C LEU A 67 -2.81 -11.77 -7.98
N LEU A 68 -2.23 -11.18 -9.03
CA LEU A 68 -0.98 -11.66 -9.62
C LEU A 68 0.08 -10.56 -9.55
N HIS A 69 1.30 -10.91 -9.15
CA HIS A 69 2.48 -10.06 -9.33
C HIS A 69 3.33 -10.62 -10.47
N ARG A 70 3.47 -9.86 -11.57
CA ARG A 70 4.17 -10.31 -12.77
C ARG A 70 3.69 -11.68 -13.28
N GLY A 71 2.41 -11.99 -13.09
CA GLY A 71 1.80 -13.27 -13.46
C GLY A 71 1.84 -14.37 -12.39
N TYR A 72 2.58 -14.17 -11.29
CA TYR A 72 2.65 -15.14 -10.19
C TYR A 72 1.54 -14.88 -9.16
N PRO A 73 0.77 -15.91 -8.75
CA PRO A 73 -0.28 -15.78 -7.75
C PRO A 73 0.29 -15.37 -6.38
N ILE A 74 -0.38 -14.41 -5.74
CA ILE A 74 0.10 -13.82 -4.47
C ILE A 74 0.20 -14.83 -3.33
N ASP A 75 -0.68 -15.81 -3.29
CA ASP A 75 -0.68 -16.89 -2.31
C ASP A 75 0.58 -17.76 -2.43
N GLN A 76 0.99 -18.12 -3.66
CA GLN A 76 2.22 -18.88 -3.90
C GLN A 76 3.46 -18.09 -3.50
N LEU A 77 3.52 -16.80 -3.82
CA LEU A 77 4.63 -15.93 -3.41
C LEU A 77 4.73 -15.85 -1.88
N ALA A 78 3.60 -15.68 -1.19
CA ALA A 78 3.57 -15.59 0.27
C ALA A 78 3.83 -16.94 0.96
N GLU A 79 3.52 -18.07 0.33
CA GLU A 79 3.73 -19.39 0.91
C GLU A 79 5.15 -19.90 0.71
N HIS A 80 5.76 -19.66 -0.45
CA HIS A 80 7.02 -20.26 -0.86
C HIS A 80 8.20 -19.28 -0.92
N GLY A 81 7.94 -18.01 -1.22
CA GLY A 81 8.96 -16.97 -1.37
C GLY A 81 9.31 -16.24 -0.08
N ASP A 82 10.28 -15.34 -0.19
CA ASP A 82 10.56 -14.30 0.79
C ASP A 82 10.27 -12.90 0.21
N PHE A 83 10.32 -11.87 1.06
CA PHE A 83 9.98 -10.53 0.63
C PHE A 83 10.96 -9.97 -0.40
N LEU A 84 12.26 -10.25 -0.30
CA LEU A 84 13.26 -9.76 -1.24
C LEU A 84 13.16 -10.45 -2.61
N GLU A 85 12.71 -11.71 -2.68
CA GLU A 85 12.33 -12.34 -3.95
C GLU A 85 11.16 -11.63 -4.61
N THR A 86 10.15 -11.27 -3.82
CA THR A 86 9.01 -10.48 -4.30
C THR A 86 9.44 -9.07 -4.74
N CYS A 87 10.36 -8.43 -4.01
CA CYS A 87 10.94 -7.16 -4.44
C CYS A 87 11.65 -7.28 -5.78
N TYR A 88 12.48 -8.31 -5.94
CA TYR A 88 13.18 -8.56 -7.19
C TYR A 88 12.22 -8.79 -8.35
N LEU A 89 11.21 -9.64 -8.14
CA LEU A 89 10.17 -9.93 -9.13
C LEU A 89 9.44 -8.65 -9.60
N LEU A 90 8.99 -7.82 -8.67
CA LEU A 90 8.28 -6.58 -9.01
C LEU A 90 9.15 -5.59 -9.79
N LEU A 91 10.44 -5.48 -9.43
CA LEU A 91 11.38 -4.55 -10.08
C LEU A 91 11.83 -5.03 -11.45
N TYR A 92 12.14 -6.33 -11.61
CA TYR A 92 12.81 -6.85 -12.78
C TYR A 92 11.94 -7.76 -13.68
N GLY A 93 10.74 -8.11 -13.23
CA GLY A 93 9.74 -8.81 -14.04
C GLY A 93 9.74 -10.33 -13.95
N GLU A 94 10.82 -10.95 -13.42
CA GLU A 94 10.98 -12.40 -13.28
C GLU A 94 11.51 -12.76 -11.89
N LEU A 95 11.23 -13.99 -11.45
CA LEU A 95 11.83 -14.51 -10.21
C LEU A 95 13.37 -14.61 -10.35
N PRO A 96 14.12 -14.26 -9.30
CA PRO A 96 15.57 -14.30 -9.37
C PRO A 96 16.11 -15.73 -9.45
N THR A 97 17.15 -15.93 -10.23
CA THR A 97 18.03 -17.10 -10.08
C THR A 97 18.74 -17.04 -8.72
N LYS A 98 19.29 -18.16 -8.27
CA LYS A 98 20.03 -18.21 -6.99
C LYS A 98 21.16 -17.16 -6.92
N ALA A 99 21.87 -16.91 -8.02
CA ALA A 99 22.94 -15.92 -8.06
C ALA A 99 22.39 -14.47 -7.99
N GLN A 100 21.32 -14.18 -8.71
CA GLN A 100 20.64 -12.88 -8.68
C GLN A 100 20.04 -12.58 -7.31
N LYS A 101 19.43 -13.61 -6.68
CA LYS A 101 18.90 -13.47 -5.31
C LYS A 101 20.01 -13.11 -4.34
N ALA A 102 21.13 -13.83 -4.37
CA ALA A 102 22.27 -13.58 -3.48
C ALA A 102 22.87 -12.17 -3.68
N ASP A 103 22.99 -11.69 -4.92
CA ASP A 103 23.46 -10.33 -5.22
C ASP A 103 22.45 -9.27 -4.73
N PHE A 104 21.18 -9.48 -4.98
CA PHE A 104 20.13 -8.55 -4.55
C PHE A 104 20.03 -8.46 -3.03
N ASP A 105 20.04 -9.59 -2.34
CA ASP A 105 20.05 -9.65 -0.87
C ASP A 105 21.26 -8.92 -0.30
N TYR A 106 22.44 -9.16 -0.87
CA TYR A 106 23.67 -8.48 -0.47
C TYR A 106 23.54 -6.96 -0.62
N ARG A 107 23.07 -6.48 -1.76
CA ARG A 107 22.88 -5.06 -2.02
C ARG A 107 21.89 -4.43 -1.07
N VAL A 108 20.71 -5.03 -0.87
CA VAL A 108 19.70 -4.50 0.04
C VAL A 108 20.24 -4.45 1.47
N THR A 109 20.82 -5.55 1.94
CA THR A 109 21.36 -5.67 3.30
C THR A 109 22.43 -4.61 3.59
N HIS A 110 23.32 -4.32 2.62
CA HIS A 110 24.40 -3.34 2.80
C HIS A 110 23.97 -1.88 2.53
N HIS A 111 22.67 -1.63 2.26
CA HIS A 111 22.11 -0.28 2.13
C HIS A 111 21.12 0.08 3.24
N THR A 112 20.96 -0.76 4.27
CA THR A 112 19.98 -0.57 5.34
C THR A 112 20.28 0.61 6.27
N MET A 113 21.55 0.92 6.50
CA MET A 113 21.96 2.05 7.34
C MET A 113 21.58 3.39 6.71
N VAL A 114 20.97 4.27 7.49
CA VAL A 114 20.66 5.64 7.06
C VAL A 114 21.82 6.60 7.42
N HIS A 115 21.86 7.76 6.74
CA HIS A 115 22.84 8.81 7.07
C HIS A 115 22.65 9.27 8.51
N GLU A 116 23.75 9.34 9.30
CA GLU A 116 23.70 9.58 10.74
C GLU A 116 23.02 10.91 11.13
N GLN A 117 23.09 11.92 10.27
CA GLN A 117 22.41 13.20 10.50
C GLN A 117 20.87 13.09 10.45
N ILE A 118 20.31 12.02 9.88
CA ILE A 118 18.85 11.75 9.91
C ILE A 118 18.38 11.62 11.36
N ASN A 119 19.21 11.09 12.27
CA ASN A 119 18.89 11.02 13.70
C ASN A 119 18.52 12.41 14.27
N ARG A 120 19.22 13.46 13.84
CA ARG A 120 18.91 14.85 14.25
C ARG A 120 17.61 15.36 13.66
N PHE A 121 17.24 14.90 12.48
CA PHE A 121 15.98 15.26 11.86
C PHE A 121 14.79 14.76 12.68
N PHE A 122 14.89 13.55 13.25
CA PHE A 122 13.86 13.01 14.15
C PHE A 122 13.63 13.91 15.38
N THR A 123 14.65 14.53 15.93
CA THR A 123 14.51 15.41 17.10
C THR A 123 13.72 16.68 16.84
N GLY A 124 13.45 17.02 15.58
CA GLY A 124 12.58 18.11 15.18
C GLY A 124 11.09 17.81 15.29
N PHE A 125 10.70 16.53 15.41
CA PHE A 125 9.31 16.15 15.60
C PHE A 125 8.94 16.12 17.08
N ARG A 126 7.65 16.29 17.36
CA ARG A 126 7.11 15.99 18.70
C ARG A 126 7.14 14.49 18.93
N ARG A 127 7.39 14.05 20.16
CA ARG A 127 7.38 12.60 20.49
C ARG A 127 6.03 11.95 20.32
N ASP A 128 4.94 12.69 20.50
CA ASP A 128 3.56 12.25 20.30
C ASP A 128 3.08 12.41 18.85
N ALA A 129 3.96 12.78 17.92
CA ALA A 129 3.65 12.84 16.50
C ALA A 129 3.26 11.45 15.98
N HIS A 130 2.23 11.41 15.12
CA HIS A 130 1.83 10.15 14.49
C HIS A 130 3.00 9.61 13.62
N PRO A 131 3.39 8.34 13.75
CA PRO A 131 4.53 7.78 13.01
C PRO A 131 4.44 7.96 11.48
N MET A 132 3.24 7.96 10.90
CA MET A 132 3.08 8.25 9.46
C MET A 132 3.46 9.68 9.08
N ALA A 133 3.20 10.68 9.95
CA ALA A 133 3.65 12.05 9.72
C ALA A 133 5.19 12.12 9.72
N VAL A 134 5.81 11.41 10.67
CA VAL A 134 7.28 11.29 10.75
C VAL A 134 7.81 10.64 9.47
N MET A 135 7.25 9.50 9.05
CA MET A 135 7.67 8.79 7.82
C MET A 135 7.55 9.67 6.58
N CYS A 136 6.46 10.40 6.41
CA CYS A 136 6.28 11.33 5.29
C CYS A 136 7.41 12.38 5.25
N GLY A 137 7.76 12.95 6.40
CA GLY A 137 8.82 13.96 6.52
C GLY A 137 10.22 13.39 6.26
N VAL A 138 10.57 12.27 6.90
CA VAL A 138 11.94 11.72 6.81
C VAL A 138 12.21 11.09 5.44
N VAL A 139 11.23 10.46 4.79
CA VAL A 139 11.41 9.89 3.45
C VAL A 139 11.58 11.00 2.41
N GLY A 140 10.80 12.08 2.49
CA GLY A 140 10.99 13.24 1.64
C GLY A 140 12.38 13.90 1.85
N ALA A 141 12.84 13.97 3.10
CA ALA A 141 14.15 14.51 3.46
C ALA A 141 15.32 13.68 2.91
N MET A 142 15.13 12.38 2.58
CA MET A 142 16.19 11.55 1.99
C MET A 142 16.76 12.17 0.71
N SER A 143 15.98 12.91 -0.06
CA SER A 143 16.48 13.63 -1.23
C SER A 143 17.58 14.65 -0.92
N ALA A 144 17.61 15.16 0.33
CA ALA A 144 18.65 16.09 0.81
C ALA A 144 19.91 15.37 1.34
N PHE A 145 19.88 14.04 1.51
CA PHE A 145 21.00 13.23 1.99
C PHE A 145 21.65 12.36 0.92
N TYR A 146 20.90 12.02 -0.13
CA TYR A 146 21.33 11.05 -1.18
C TYR A 146 21.29 11.70 -2.57
N HIS A 147 22.04 12.78 -2.75
CA HIS A 147 22.07 13.57 -3.99
C HIS A 147 22.58 12.80 -5.21
N ASP A 148 23.37 11.75 -5.00
CA ASP A 148 23.95 10.86 -5.99
C ASP A 148 22.95 9.86 -6.58
N SER A 149 21.67 9.96 -6.23
CA SER A 149 20.60 9.09 -6.73
C SER A 149 19.28 9.84 -6.97
N THR A 150 19.36 11.10 -7.36
CA THR A 150 18.20 11.96 -7.63
C THR A 150 17.98 12.29 -9.11
N ASP A 151 18.97 12.04 -9.96
CA ASP A 151 18.81 12.19 -11.42
C ASP A 151 18.02 11.02 -12.01
N ILE A 152 16.76 11.30 -12.35
CA ILE A 152 15.84 10.31 -12.90
C ILE A 152 16.14 9.95 -14.37
N SER A 153 16.95 10.74 -15.08
CA SER A 153 17.36 10.45 -16.44
C SER A 153 18.45 9.36 -16.50
N ASP A 154 19.22 9.18 -15.42
CA ASP A 154 20.25 8.16 -15.28
C ASP A 154 19.66 6.85 -14.74
N PRO A 155 19.63 5.75 -15.54
CA PRO A 155 19.15 4.45 -15.08
C PRO A 155 19.89 3.90 -13.86
N HIS A 156 21.20 4.19 -13.74
CA HIS A 156 21.99 3.76 -12.60
C HIS A 156 21.53 4.46 -11.31
N GLN A 157 21.31 5.77 -11.35
CA GLN A 157 20.81 6.51 -10.20
C GLN A 157 19.39 6.09 -9.82
N ARG A 158 18.51 5.80 -10.79
CA ARG A 158 17.19 5.24 -10.52
C ARG A 158 17.28 3.89 -9.80
N MET A 159 18.16 2.99 -10.24
CA MET A 159 18.40 1.70 -9.60
C MET A 159 18.92 1.88 -8.16
N VAL A 160 19.90 2.77 -7.94
CA VAL A 160 20.46 3.06 -6.62
C VAL A 160 19.39 3.66 -5.68
N ALA A 161 18.58 4.60 -6.17
CA ALA A 161 17.47 5.17 -5.39
C ALA A 161 16.43 4.10 -5.00
N SER A 162 16.10 3.21 -5.93
CA SER A 162 15.18 2.09 -5.71
C SER A 162 15.68 1.17 -4.58
N LEU A 163 16.93 0.75 -4.66
CA LEU A 163 17.56 -0.07 -3.61
C LEU A 163 17.61 0.65 -2.25
N ARG A 164 17.96 1.95 -2.23
CA ARG A 164 17.99 2.75 -1.01
C ARG A 164 16.62 2.87 -0.36
N LEU A 165 15.58 3.11 -1.14
CA LEU A 165 14.21 3.18 -0.64
C LEU A 165 13.79 1.86 0.00
N ILE A 166 13.95 0.74 -0.71
CA ILE A 166 13.59 -0.58 -0.18
C ILE A 166 14.41 -0.90 1.08
N ALA A 167 15.73 -0.71 1.04
CA ALA A 167 16.63 -1.08 2.13
C ALA A 167 16.47 -0.21 3.39
N LYS A 168 16.23 1.10 3.23
CA LYS A 168 16.21 2.05 4.35
C LYS A 168 14.83 2.26 4.96
N MET A 169 13.77 1.90 4.24
CA MET A 169 12.39 2.09 4.74
C MET A 169 12.15 1.37 6.07
N PRO A 170 12.54 0.09 6.28
CA PRO A 170 12.39 -0.56 7.58
C PRO A 170 13.21 0.10 8.69
N THR A 171 14.40 0.62 8.39
CA THR A 171 15.22 1.35 9.36
C THR A 171 14.54 2.63 9.80
N LEU A 172 14.03 3.44 8.87
CA LEU A 172 13.29 4.67 9.17
C LEU A 172 12.01 4.37 9.96
N ALA A 173 11.29 3.32 9.60
CA ALA A 173 10.08 2.90 10.32
C ALA A 173 10.38 2.46 11.76
N ALA A 174 11.44 1.69 11.96
CA ALA A 174 11.90 1.30 13.30
C ALA A 174 12.37 2.51 14.11
N MET A 175 13.06 3.47 13.50
CA MET A 175 13.43 4.73 14.15
C MET A 175 12.20 5.54 14.56
N ALA A 176 11.17 5.63 13.69
CA ALA A 176 9.92 6.29 14.03
C ALA A 176 9.23 5.64 15.23
N PHE A 177 9.20 4.31 15.28
CA PHE A 177 8.69 3.53 16.40
C PHE A 177 9.48 3.79 17.69
N LYS A 178 10.81 3.64 17.66
CA LYS A 178 11.70 3.88 18.81
C LYS A 178 11.60 5.32 19.34
N TYR A 179 11.52 6.29 18.43
CA TYR A 179 11.33 7.68 18.81
C TYR A 179 9.99 7.89 19.53
N HIS A 180 8.92 7.32 19.00
CA HIS A 180 7.58 7.43 19.58
C HIS A 180 7.51 6.86 21.01
N ILE A 181 8.12 5.70 21.26
CA ILE A 181 8.13 5.08 22.59
C ILE A 181 9.25 5.58 23.50
N GLY A 182 10.13 6.47 23.00
CA GLY A 182 11.22 7.08 23.78
C GLY A 182 12.38 6.15 24.09
N GLN A 183 12.64 5.18 23.22
CA GLN A 183 13.79 4.28 23.31
C GLN A 183 14.90 4.70 22.34
N PRO A 184 16.17 4.30 22.60
CA PRO A 184 17.26 4.56 21.69
C PRO A 184 17.07 3.85 20.36
N PHE A 185 17.57 4.45 19.28
CA PHE A 185 17.59 3.82 17.97
C PHE A 185 18.48 2.56 17.97
N VAL A 186 18.04 1.55 17.27
CA VAL A 186 18.77 0.27 17.08
C VAL A 186 19.21 0.21 15.63
N TYR A 187 20.51 -0.05 15.42
CA TYR A 187 21.09 -0.17 14.08
C TYR A 187 20.78 -1.52 13.46
N PRO A 188 20.66 -1.55 12.11
CA PRO A 188 20.45 -2.81 11.39
C PRO A 188 21.65 -3.77 11.54
N ARG A 189 21.41 -5.06 11.40
CA ARG A 189 22.39 -6.14 11.46
C ARG A 189 22.40 -6.92 10.15
N ASN A 190 23.58 -7.02 9.51
CA ASN A 190 23.70 -7.62 8.18
C ASN A 190 23.51 -9.13 8.15
N GLU A 191 23.63 -9.82 9.29
CA GLU A 191 23.40 -11.26 9.42
C GLU A 191 21.90 -11.66 9.47
N LEU A 192 21.01 -10.69 9.64
CA LEU A 192 19.57 -10.92 9.71
C LEU A 192 18.92 -10.70 8.32
N ASN A 193 17.92 -11.51 7.99
CA ASN A 193 17.08 -11.26 6.83
C ASN A 193 16.23 -10.00 7.02
N TYR A 194 15.54 -9.54 5.98
CA TYR A 194 14.82 -8.27 5.96
C TYR A 194 13.80 -8.13 7.09
N ALA A 195 12.93 -9.11 7.28
CA ALA A 195 11.90 -9.07 8.33
C ALA A 195 12.49 -9.26 9.74
N ALA A 196 13.43 -10.17 9.91
CA ALA A 196 14.12 -10.37 11.18
C ALA A 196 14.89 -9.12 11.60
N ASN A 197 15.55 -8.44 10.65
CA ASN A 197 16.24 -7.19 10.90
C ASN A 197 15.28 -6.07 11.32
N PHE A 198 14.13 -5.98 10.68
CA PHE A 198 13.08 -5.03 11.08
C PHE A 198 12.61 -5.27 12.52
N LEU A 199 12.28 -6.53 12.88
CA LEU A 199 11.88 -6.88 14.26
C LEU A 199 12.99 -6.57 15.25
N HIS A 200 14.25 -6.89 14.91
CA HIS A 200 15.40 -6.55 15.74
C HIS A 200 15.48 -5.04 15.99
N MET A 201 15.41 -4.21 14.96
CA MET A 201 15.46 -2.75 15.11
C MET A 201 14.29 -2.18 15.92
N CYS A 202 13.12 -2.81 15.86
CA CYS A 202 11.95 -2.38 16.63
C CYS A 202 12.01 -2.78 18.09
N PHE A 203 12.44 -4.00 18.41
CA PHE A 203 12.25 -4.59 19.74
C PHE A 203 13.53 -4.79 20.55
N ALA A 204 14.71 -4.82 19.93
CA ALA A 204 15.96 -4.89 20.68
C ALA A 204 16.17 -3.64 21.56
N VAL A 205 16.79 -3.85 22.72
CA VAL A 205 17.19 -2.82 23.66
C VAL A 205 18.66 -3.01 24.05
N PRO A 206 19.40 -1.94 24.44
CA PRO A 206 20.84 -2.07 24.70
C PRO A 206 21.19 -2.92 25.93
N CYS A 207 20.23 -3.15 26.83
CA CYS A 207 20.48 -3.78 28.12
C CYS A 207 20.38 -5.31 28.11
N GLU A 208 19.90 -5.92 27.01
CA GLU A 208 19.76 -7.37 26.87
C GLU A 208 19.87 -7.82 25.42
N GLU A 209 20.15 -9.10 25.21
CA GLU A 209 20.18 -9.70 23.87
C GLU A 209 18.77 -9.98 23.37
N TYR A 210 18.42 -9.44 22.22
CA TYR A 210 17.17 -9.74 21.53
C TYR A 210 17.39 -10.86 20.52
N LYS A 211 16.69 -11.98 20.70
CA LYS A 211 16.67 -13.11 19.75
C LYS A 211 15.38 -13.06 18.96
N VAL A 212 15.53 -12.91 17.65
CA VAL A 212 14.36 -12.89 16.74
C VAL A 212 13.70 -14.27 16.73
N ASN A 213 12.40 -14.29 17.00
CA ASN A 213 11.62 -15.51 16.87
C ASN A 213 11.36 -15.78 15.37
N PRO A 214 11.72 -16.97 14.85
CA PRO A 214 11.58 -17.27 13.41
C PRO A 214 10.13 -17.33 12.93
N VAL A 215 9.16 -17.70 13.78
CA VAL A 215 7.72 -17.69 13.44
C VAL A 215 7.25 -16.25 13.24
N LEU A 216 7.64 -15.34 14.14
CA LEU A 216 7.30 -13.92 14.04
C LEU A 216 7.97 -13.25 12.82
N ALA A 217 9.23 -13.60 12.54
CA ALA A 217 9.93 -13.14 11.36
C ALA A 217 9.21 -13.61 10.07
N ARG A 218 8.82 -14.90 10.01
CA ARG A 218 8.06 -15.43 8.85
C ARG A 218 6.69 -14.77 8.70
N ALA A 219 6.02 -14.45 9.79
CA ALA A 219 4.77 -13.71 9.76
C ALA A 219 4.96 -12.31 9.15
N MET A 220 6.03 -11.61 9.53
CA MET A 220 6.36 -10.31 8.94
C MET A 220 6.72 -10.40 7.45
N GLU A 221 7.45 -11.44 7.02
CA GLU A 221 7.71 -11.70 5.59
C GLU A 221 6.40 -11.82 4.81
N ARG A 222 5.46 -12.62 5.29
CA ARG A 222 4.14 -12.78 4.66
C ARG A 222 3.35 -11.48 4.62
N ILE A 223 3.35 -10.71 5.72
CA ILE A 223 2.70 -9.38 5.75
C ILE A 223 3.30 -8.48 4.69
N PHE A 224 4.62 -8.42 4.56
CA PHE A 224 5.28 -7.59 3.57
C PHE A 224 4.97 -8.04 2.14
N ILE A 225 5.01 -9.34 1.84
CA ILE A 225 4.67 -9.87 0.52
C ILE A 225 3.22 -9.51 0.14
N LEU A 226 2.26 -9.77 1.04
CA LEU A 226 0.83 -9.58 0.78
C LEU A 226 0.44 -8.10 0.61
N HIS A 227 1.29 -7.17 1.05
CA HIS A 227 1.09 -5.72 0.91
C HIS A 227 2.02 -5.06 -0.12
N ALA A 228 2.89 -5.80 -0.79
CA ALA A 228 3.97 -5.27 -1.64
C ALA A 228 3.45 -4.38 -2.78
N ASP A 229 2.40 -4.78 -3.50
CA ASP A 229 1.73 -3.97 -4.51
C ASP A 229 0.24 -4.32 -4.62
N HIS A 230 -0.55 -3.42 -5.17
CA HIS A 230 -1.99 -3.62 -5.38
C HIS A 230 -2.50 -2.72 -6.51
N GLU A 231 -1.91 -2.84 -7.71
CA GLU A 231 -2.30 -2.12 -8.91
C GLU A 231 -2.34 -0.59 -8.72
N GLN A 232 -3.24 0.11 -9.42
CA GLN A 232 -3.42 1.58 -9.36
C GLN A 232 -4.30 2.01 -8.17
N ASN A 233 -3.96 1.58 -6.95
CA ASN A 233 -4.57 2.15 -5.74
C ASN A 233 -4.22 3.63 -5.57
N ALA A 234 -4.90 4.32 -4.66
CA ALA A 234 -4.76 5.76 -4.49
C ALA A 234 -3.32 6.23 -4.26
N SER A 235 -2.53 5.52 -3.43
CA SER A 235 -1.14 5.91 -3.16
C SER A 235 -0.21 5.61 -4.34
N THR A 236 -0.41 4.50 -5.05
CA THR A 236 0.34 4.18 -6.28
C THR A 236 0.07 5.21 -7.37
N SER A 237 -1.19 5.56 -7.61
CA SER A 237 -1.58 6.61 -8.56
C SER A 237 -1.00 7.97 -8.16
N THR A 238 -0.92 8.27 -6.85
CA THR A 238 -0.29 9.50 -6.33
C THR A 238 1.22 9.51 -6.61
N VAL A 239 1.93 8.39 -6.42
CA VAL A 239 3.35 8.26 -6.75
C VAL A 239 3.58 8.49 -8.24
N ARG A 240 2.80 7.85 -9.12
CA ARG A 240 2.87 8.04 -10.57
C ARG A 240 2.54 9.48 -10.96
N LEU A 241 1.52 10.09 -10.37
CA LEU A 241 1.14 11.48 -10.64
C LEU A 241 2.24 12.45 -10.23
N ALA A 242 2.81 12.30 -9.04
CA ALA A 242 3.95 13.10 -8.57
C ALA A 242 5.17 12.92 -9.48
N GLY A 243 5.52 11.67 -9.80
CA GLY A 243 6.64 11.32 -10.66
C GLY A 243 6.48 11.81 -12.09
N SER A 244 5.24 11.96 -12.57
CA SER A 244 4.95 12.47 -13.93
C SER A 244 5.48 13.89 -14.19
N SER A 245 5.75 14.65 -13.12
CA SER A 245 6.38 15.97 -13.20
C SER A 245 7.91 15.94 -13.31
N GLY A 246 8.54 14.75 -13.27
CA GLY A 246 9.97 14.60 -13.18
C GLY A 246 10.53 14.72 -11.76
N ALA A 247 9.69 14.64 -10.74
CA ALA A 247 10.13 14.67 -9.34
C ALA A 247 10.98 13.44 -8.99
N ASN A 248 12.00 13.63 -8.10
CA ASN A 248 12.85 12.55 -7.65
C ASN A 248 12.07 11.46 -6.88
N PRO A 249 12.56 10.22 -6.83
CA PRO A 249 11.80 9.11 -6.27
C PRO A 249 11.52 9.26 -4.78
N PHE A 250 12.40 9.86 -3.99
CA PHE A 250 12.15 10.05 -2.55
C PHE A 250 10.96 10.97 -2.30
N ALA A 251 10.83 12.05 -3.07
CA ALA A 251 9.68 12.96 -2.99
C ALA A 251 8.38 12.27 -3.45
N CYS A 252 8.45 11.45 -4.51
CA CYS A 252 7.30 10.70 -5.01
C CYS A 252 6.80 9.67 -3.99
N ILE A 253 7.71 8.95 -3.33
CA ILE A 253 7.36 7.98 -2.29
C ILE A 253 6.80 8.68 -1.05
N ALA A 254 7.34 9.84 -0.65
CA ALA A 254 6.76 10.65 0.43
C ALA A 254 5.31 11.06 0.12
N ALA A 255 5.00 11.42 -1.13
CA ALA A 255 3.62 11.69 -1.56
C ALA A 255 2.73 10.44 -1.48
N GLY A 256 3.26 9.26 -1.86
CA GLY A 256 2.58 7.97 -1.69
C GLY A 256 2.27 7.66 -0.22
N ILE A 257 3.23 7.91 0.69
CA ILE A 257 3.06 7.75 2.15
C ILE A 257 1.97 8.69 2.66
N ALA A 258 1.97 9.96 2.24
CA ALA A 258 0.94 10.92 2.62
C ALA A 258 -0.47 10.47 2.18
N CYS A 259 -0.59 9.96 0.96
CA CYS A 259 -1.86 9.41 0.47
C CYS A 259 -2.28 8.13 1.22
N LEU A 260 -1.32 7.24 1.51
CA LEU A 260 -1.59 5.98 2.23
C LEU A 260 -2.11 6.24 3.65
N TRP A 261 -1.68 7.32 4.29
CA TRP A 261 -2.12 7.68 5.64
C TRP A 261 -3.60 8.05 5.73
N GLY A 262 -4.26 8.35 4.63
CA GLY A 262 -5.68 8.68 4.61
C GLY A 262 -6.57 7.54 5.14
N PRO A 263 -7.61 7.84 5.94
CA PRO A 263 -8.50 6.84 6.54
C PRO A 263 -9.30 6.03 5.51
N ALA A 264 -9.44 6.54 4.29
CA ALA A 264 -10.11 5.85 3.20
C ALA A 264 -9.18 4.91 2.42
N HIS A 265 -7.89 4.79 2.80
CA HIS A 265 -6.88 3.97 2.14
C HIS A 265 -6.15 3.08 3.17
N GLY A 266 -4.95 3.42 3.61
CA GLY A 266 -4.12 2.56 4.47
C GLY A 266 -4.55 2.50 5.95
N GLY A 267 -5.47 3.36 6.40
CA GLY A 267 -5.99 3.36 7.77
C GLY A 267 -7.03 2.28 8.07
N ALA A 268 -7.35 1.39 7.13
CA ALA A 268 -8.42 0.41 7.30
C ALA A 268 -8.10 -0.66 8.37
N ASN A 269 -6.85 -1.11 8.48
CA ASN A 269 -6.43 -2.07 9.50
C ASN A 269 -6.45 -1.48 10.92
N GLU A 270 -6.06 -0.22 11.08
CA GLU A 270 -6.21 0.52 12.35
C GLU A 270 -7.69 0.67 12.71
N ALA A 271 -8.52 1.03 11.74
CA ALA A 271 -9.96 1.15 11.93
C ALA A 271 -10.62 -0.18 12.32
N ALA A 272 -10.15 -1.32 11.77
CA ALA A 272 -10.64 -2.65 12.14
C ALA A 272 -10.35 -2.97 13.62
N LEU A 273 -9.14 -2.72 14.10
CA LEU A 273 -8.80 -2.93 15.51
C LEU A 273 -9.54 -1.98 16.46
N ASN A 274 -9.68 -0.72 16.07
CA ASN A 274 -10.45 0.23 16.88
C ASN A 274 -11.91 -0.23 17.00
N MET A 275 -12.51 -0.73 15.94
CA MET A 275 -13.85 -1.33 15.96
C MET A 275 -13.91 -2.56 16.87
N LEU A 276 -12.96 -3.50 16.78
CA LEU A 276 -12.91 -4.67 17.66
C LEU A 276 -12.78 -4.25 19.14
N SER A 277 -11.99 -3.21 19.41
CA SER A 277 -11.85 -2.64 20.76
C SER A 277 -13.13 -1.95 21.24
N GLU A 278 -13.89 -1.29 20.37
CA GLU A 278 -15.20 -0.69 20.68
C GLU A 278 -16.24 -1.76 21.01
N ILE A 279 -16.26 -2.88 20.27
CA ILE A 279 -17.11 -4.04 20.57
C ILE A 279 -16.73 -4.60 21.95
N GLY A 280 -15.46 -4.84 22.19
CA GLY A 280 -14.84 -5.17 23.47
C GLY A 280 -15.07 -6.60 23.93
N THR A 281 -16.31 -7.13 23.86
CA THR A 281 -16.67 -8.48 24.33
C THR A 281 -17.62 -9.19 23.36
N VAL A 282 -17.59 -10.53 23.37
CA VAL A 282 -18.36 -11.38 22.43
C VAL A 282 -19.87 -11.17 22.57
N ASP A 283 -20.37 -10.97 23.78
CA ASP A 283 -21.79 -10.75 24.07
C ASP A 283 -22.36 -9.44 23.46
N ARG A 284 -21.50 -8.47 23.12
CA ARG A 284 -21.92 -7.22 22.47
C ARG A 284 -21.96 -7.31 20.93
N ILE A 285 -21.42 -8.36 20.34
CA ILE A 285 -21.38 -8.53 18.87
C ILE A 285 -22.77 -8.39 18.23
N PRO A 286 -23.86 -9.00 18.76
CA PRO A 286 -25.19 -8.88 18.15
C PRO A 286 -25.70 -7.44 18.05
N GLU A 287 -25.40 -6.57 19.04
CA GLU A 287 -25.73 -5.14 19.01
C GLU A 287 -25.04 -4.45 17.82
N PHE A 288 -23.73 -4.66 17.66
CA PHE A 288 -22.95 -4.03 16.59
C PHE A 288 -23.31 -4.56 15.20
N ILE A 289 -23.66 -5.84 15.07
CA ILE A 289 -24.19 -6.40 13.82
C ILE A 289 -25.54 -5.76 13.47
N ALA A 290 -26.43 -5.55 14.44
CA ALA A 290 -27.69 -4.88 14.20
C ALA A 290 -27.47 -3.44 13.70
N ARG A 291 -26.54 -2.70 14.31
CA ARG A 291 -26.11 -1.36 13.85
C ARG A 291 -25.55 -1.40 12.42
N ALA A 292 -24.70 -2.38 12.10
CA ALA A 292 -24.13 -2.52 10.76
C ALA A 292 -25.18 -2.83 9.67
N LYS A 293 -26.27 -3.52 10.06
CA LYS A 293 -27.40 -3.83 9.19
C LYS A 293 -28.33 -2.62 8.99
N ASP A 294 -28.37 -1.66 9.92
CA ASP A 294 -29.16 -0.43 9.81
C ASP A 294 -28.48 0.57 8.87
N ARG A 295 -29.18 0.94 7.81
CA ARG A 295 -28.68 1.94 6.82
C ARG A 295 -28.57 3.35 7.40
N ASN A 296 -29.32 3.66 8.46
CA ASN A 296 -29.33 4.97 9.11
C ASN A 296 -28.26 5.09 10.19
N ASP A 297 -27.72 3.99 10.70
CA ASP A 297 -26.57 4.03 11.63
C ASP A 297 -25.27 4.31 10.86
N PRO A 298 -24.44 5.25 11.34
CA PRO A 298 -23.14 5.53 10.72
C PRO A 298 -22.11 4.41 10.93
N PHE A 299 -22.35 3.48 11.83
CA PHE A 299 -21.45 2.37 12.12
C PHE A 299 -21.23 1.47 10.90
N ARG A 300 -19.99 1.07 10.68
CA ARG A 300 -19.60 0.14 9.62
C ARG A 300 -18.66 -0.91 10.18
N LEU A 301 -18.82 -2.15 9.75
CA LEU A 301 -17.85 -3.21 10.04
C LEU A 301 -16.58 -2.99 9.22
N MET A 302 -15.53 -2.56 9.92
CA MET A 302 -14.21 -2.35 9.33
C MET A 302 -13.47 -3.68 9.21
N GLY A 303 -12.71 -3.87 8.14
CA GLY A 303 -12.04 -5.16 7.88
C GLY A 303 -12.94 -6.22 7.22
N PHE A 304 -14.15 -5.83 6.77
CA PHE A 304 -15.10 -6.71 6.08
C PHE A 304 -15.46 -6.15 4.71
N GLY A 305 -15.51 -7.03 3.70
CA GLY A 305 -15.69 -6.66 2.31
C GLY A 305 -14.46 -5.97 1.72
N HIS A 306 -14.48 -5.68 0.44
CA HIS A 306 -13.40 -4.98 -0.26
C HIS A 306 -13.95 -4.18 -1.44
N ARG A 307 -13.34 -3.04 -1.76
CA ARG A 307 -13.77 -2.23 -2.92
C ARG A 307 -13.56 -2.92 -4.25
N VAL A 308 -12.51 -3.70 -4.38
CA VAL A 308 -12.12 -4.41 -5.60
C VAL A 308 -12.66 -5.83 -5.59
N TYR A 309 -12.37 -6.61 -4.54
CA TYR A 309 -12.82 -8.00 -4.46
C TYR A 309 -14.31 -8.07 -4.11
N LYS A 310 -15.11 -8.49 -5.08
CA LYS A 310 -16.54 -8.82 -4.87
C LYS A 310 -16.73 -10.26 -4.38
N ASN A 311 -15.65 -11.00 -4.29
CA ASN A 311 -15.57 -12.32 -3.72
C ASN A 311 -14.55 -12.29 -2.56
N TYR A 312 -13.94 -13.40 -2.22
CA TYR A 312 -12.96 -13.51 -1.16
C TYR A 312 -11.62 -12.83 -1.57
N ASP A 313 -11.01 -12.03 -0.66
CA ASP A 313 -9.67 -11.47 -0.86
C ASP A 313 -8.62 -12.62 -0.81
N PRO A 314 -7.87 -12.89 -1.89
CA PRO A 314 -6.95 -14.04 -1.94
C PRO A 314 -5.85 -13.97 -0.87
N ARG A 315 -5.58 -12.78 -0.33
CA ARG A 315 -4.59 -12.55 0.73
C ARG A 315 -5.11 -12.94 2.12
N ALA A 316 -6.43 -12.85 2.34
CA ALA A 316 -7.02 -13.02 3.66
C ALA A 316 -6.80 -14.42 4.22
N LYS A 317 -6.85 -15.47 3.38
CA LYS A 317 -6.62 -16.86 3.82
C LYS A 317 -5.20 -17.08 4.35
N ILE A 318 -4.20 -16.50 3.69
CA ILE A 318 -2.80 -16.59 4.14
C ILE A 318 -2.63 -15.80 5.45
N MET A 319 -3.23 -14.61 5.54
CA MET A 319 -3.18 -13.82 6.77
C MET A 319 -3.89 -14.49 7.94
N GLN A 320 -5.03 -15.13 7.72
CA GLN A 320 -5.73 -15.93 8.73
C GLN A 320 -4.81 -17.02 9.30
N LYS A 321 -4.23 -17.84 8.41
CA LYS A 321 -3.26 -18.88 8.79
C LYS A 321 -2.09 -18.29 9.59
N THR A 322 -1.52 -17.19 9.10
CA THR A 322 -0.39 -16.51 9.74
C THR A 322 -0.76 -15.95 11.11
N CYS A 323 -1.96 -15.38 11.25
CA CYS A 323 -2.50 -14.92 12.53
C CYS A 323 -2.56 -16.07 13.55
N HIS A 324 -3.15 -17.19 13.18
CA HIS A 324 -3.22 -18.37 14.07
C HIS A 324 -1.84 -18.95 14.45
N GLU A 325 -0.88 -18.97 13.50
CA GLU A 325 0.51 -19.39 13.78
C GLU A 325 1.17 -18.47 14.81
N VAL A 326 1.02 -17.15 14.67
CA VAL A 326 1.59 -16.16 15.61
C VAL A 326 0.96 -16.28 17.00
N LEU A 327 -0.36 -16.38 17.08
CA LEU A 327 -1.08 -16.49 18.36
C LEU A 327 -0.73 -17.79 19.08
N GLY A 328 -0.60 -18.89 18.35
CA GLY A 328 -0.16 -20.17 18.87
C GLY A 328 1.25 -20.14 19.41
N GLU A 329 2.20 -19.54 18.67
CA GLU A 329 3.60 -19.38 19.07
C GLU A 329 3.76 -18.53 20.34
N LEU A 330 2.99 -17.45 20.44
CA LEU A 330 3.01 -16.55 21.60
C LEU A 330 2.20 -17.08 22.80
N GLY A 331 1.47 -18.20 22.62
CA GLY A 331 0.63 -18.78 23.69
C GLY A 331 -0.54 -17.89 24.09
N ILE A 332 -0.98 -16.98 23.22
CA ILE A 332 -2.10 -16.07 23.47
C ILE A 332 -3.40 -16.87 23.32
N LYS A 333 -4.08 -17.16 24.44
CA LYS A 333 -5.32 -17.97 24.47
C LYS A 333 -6.53 -17.19 24.97
N ASP A 334 -6.31 -16.18 25.81
CA ASP A 334 -7.35 -15.45 26.51
C ASP A 334 -7.25 -13.93 26.23
N ASP A 335 -7.21 -13.55 24.94
CA ASP A 335 -7.27 -12.14 24.52
C ASP A 335 -8.72 -11.81 24.10
N PRO A 336 -9.43 -10.95 24.86
CA PRO A 336 -10.82 -10.59 24.54
C PRO A 336 -11.03 -10.04 23.13
N LEU A 337 -10.02 -9.35 22.59
CA LEU A 337 -10.07 -8.83 21.23
C LEU A 337 -10.02 -9.94 20.18
N LEU A 338 -9.22 -10.99 20.47
CA LEU A 338 -9.16 -12.16 19.61
C LEU A 338 -10.47 -12.94 19.63
N ASP A 339 -11.06 -13.12 20.83
CA ASP A 339 -12.35 -13.82 20.97
C ASP A 339 -13.45 -13.10 20.19
N VAL A 340 -13.51 -11.75 20.26
CA VAL A 340 -14.42 -10.94 19.45
C VAL A 340 -14.13 -11.11 17.96
N ALA A 341 -12.88 -11.10 17.56
CA ALA A 341 -12.50 -11.25 16.15
C ALA A 341 -12.89 -12.63 15.59
N MET A 342 -12.60 -13.71 16.32
CA MET A 342 -12.93 -15.07 15.90
C MET A 342 -14.44 -15.30 15.80
N GLU A 343 -15.23 -14.75 16.74
CA GLU A 343 -16.68 -14.87 16.69
C GLU A 343 -17.28 -14.02 15.57
N LEU A 344 -16.77 -12.81 15.33
CA LEU A 344 -17.17 -12.00 14.16
C LEU A 344 -16.86 -12.70 12.84
N GLU A 345 -15.69 -13.33 12.72
CA GLU A 345 -15.35 -14.13 11.56
C GLU A 345 -16.36 -15.26 11.35
N ARG A 346 -16.63 -16.04 12.40
CA ARG A 346 -17.60 -17.13 12.35
C ARG A 346 -18.98 -16.66 11.87
N ILE A 347 -19.45 -15.54 12.39
CA ILE A 347 -20.73 -14.95 12.02
C ILE A 347 -20.70 -14.49 10.55
N ALA A 348 -19.67 -13.78 10.13
CA ALA A 348 -19.56 -13.30 8.75
C ALA A 348 -19.51 -14.42 7.71
N LEU A 349 -19.01 -15.61 8.07
CA LEU A 349 -18.96 -16.77 7.22
C LEU A 349 -20.26 -17.60 7.21
N THR A 350 -21.20 -17.35 8.15
CA THR A 350 -22.41 -18.16 8.34
C THR A 350 -23.73 -17.38 8.27
N ASP A 351 -23.72 -16.07 8.52
CA ASP A 351 -24.92 -15.21 8.49
C ASP A 351 -25.29 -14.81 7.07
N GLU A 352 -26.54 -15.03 6.66
CA GLU A 352 -27.05 -14.80 5.31
C GLU A 352 -26.81 -13.36 4.82
N TYR A 353 -26.95 -12.34 5.68
CA TYR A 353 -26.71 -10.95 5.32
C TYR A 353 -25.27 -10.70 4.84
N PHE A 354 -24.30 -11.29 5.55
CA PHE A 354 -22.88 -11.14 5.17
C PHE A 354 -22.57 -11.90 3.89
N ILE A 355 -23.12 -13.12 3.74
CA ILE A 355 -22.92 -13.95 2.55
C ILE A 355 -23.55 -13.29 1.32
N GLU A 356 -24.81 -12.83 1.40
CA GLU A 356 -25.48 -12.15 0.29
C GLU A 356 -24.76 -10.87 -0.15
N LYS A 357 -24.24 -10.10 0.80
CA LYS A 357 -23.49 -8.87 0.55
C LYS A 357 -22.00 -9.07 0.33
N LYS A 358 -21.53 -10.32 0.42
CA LYS A 358 -20.11 -10.67 0.27
C LYS A 358 -19.18 -9.90 1.21
N LEU A 359 -19.62 -9.70 2.44
CA LEU A 359 -18.88 -9.00 3.49
C LEU A 359 -17.99 -9.98 4.27
N TYR A 360 -17.06 -10.61 3.56
CA TYR A 360 -16.07 -11.51 4.15
C TYR A 360 -14.96 -10.73 4.85
N PRO A 361 -14.31 -11.31 5.91
CA PRO A 361 -13.11 -10.73 6.50
C PRO A 361 -12.02 -10.58 5.44
N ASN A 362 -11.41 -9.41 5.39
CA ASN A 362 -10.35 -9.10 4.43
C ASN A 362 -8.95 -9.14 5.10
N ILE A 363 -7.91 -8.78 4.34
CA ILE A 363 -6.54 -8.78 4.85
C ILE A 363 -6.34 -7.86 6.05
N ASP A 364 -7.03 -6.70 6.11
CA ASP A 364 -6.87 -5.71 7.17
C ASP A 364 -7.34 -6.22 8.53
N PHE A 365 -8.37 -7.07 8.53
CA PHE A 365 -8.89 -7.74 9.72
C PHE A 365 -7.83 -8.60 10.40
N TYR A 366 -7.22 -9.53 9.66
CA TYR A 366 -6.23 -10.45 10.23
C TYR A 366 -4.86 -9.81 10.47
N SER A 367 -4.43 -8.91 9.59
CA SER A 367 -3.15 -8.24 9.75
C SER A 367 -3.13 -7.35 11.00
N GLY A 368 -4.23 -6.67 11.30
CA GLY A 368 -4.38 -5.88 12.51
C GLY A 368 -4.17 -6.70 13.78
N ILE A 369 -4.84 -7.85 13.89
CA ILE A 369 -4.70 -8.77 15.04
C ILE A 369 -3.26 -9.27 15.14
N THR A 370 -2.68 -9.71 14.01
CA THR A 370 -1.30 -10.22 13.97
C THR A 370 -0.30 -9.18 14.43
N LEU A 371 -0.40 -7.94 13.91
CA LEU A 371 0.53 -6.86 14.27
C LEU A 371 0.42 -6.47 15.74
N LYS A 372 -0.81 -6.46 16.29
CA LYS A 372 -1.01 -6.24 17.72
C LYS A 372 -0.37 -7.35 18.57
N ALA A 373 -0.56 -8.61 18.18
CA ALA A 373 0.06 -9.75 18.86
C ALA A 373 1.60 -9.70 18.81
N LEU A 374 2.17 -9.22 17.72
CA LEU A 374 3.60 -8.95 17.58
C LEU A 374 4.13 -7.83 18.48
N GLY A 375 3.26 -7.04 19.11
CA GLY A 375 3.62 -5.96 20.03
C GLY A 375 3.68 -4.57 19.39
N PHE A 376 3.21 -4.39 18.17
CA PHE A 376 3.12 -3.07 17.55
C PHE A 376 1.89 -2.29 18.04
N PRO A 377 2.03 -0.99 18.36
CA PRO A 377 0.86 -0.14 18.59
C PRO A 377 0.12 0.11 17.27
N THR A 378 -1.19 0.36 17.34
CA THR A 378 -2.06 0.59 16.17
C THR A 378 -1.54 1.70 15.26
N THR A 379 -0.95 2.75 15.83
CA THR A 379 -0.34 3.87 15.09
C THR A 379 0.81 3.47 14.15
N MET A 380 1.39 2.28 14.34
CA MET A 380 2.44 1.74 13.48
C MET A 380 1.92 0.93 12.30
N PHE A 381 0.66 0.53 12.27
CA PHE A 381 0.15 -0.41 11.25
C PHE A 381 0.26 0.13 9.84
N THR A 382 -0.18 1.37 9.61
CA THR A 382 -0.03 2.02 8.31
C THR A 382 1.43 2.25 7.95
N VAL A 383 2.33 2.42 8.93
CA VAL A 383 3.79 2.50 8.68
C VAL A 383 4.33 1.17 8.16
N LEU A 384 3.92 0.04 8.76
CA LEU A 384 4.33 -1.28 8.28
C LEU A 384 3.80 -1.55 6.86
N PHE A 385 2.58 -1.10 6.59
CA PHE A 385 2.02 -1.12 5.25
C PHE A 385 2.89 -0.29 4.27
N ALA A 386 3.34 0.91 4.65
CA ALA A 386 4.23 1.73 3.82
C ALA A 386 5.58 1.05 3.56
N VAL A 387 6.16 0.36 4.57
CA VAL A 387 7.39 -0.45 4.40
C VAL A 387 7.19 -1.49 3.31
N ALA A 388 6.14 -2.28 3.41
CA ALA A 388 5.81 -3.31 2.44
C ALA A 388 5.56 -2.74 1.04
N ARG A 389 4.74 -1.69 0.94
CA ARG A 389 4.28 -1.09 -0.32
C ARG A 389 5.37 -0.30 -1.04
N THR A 390 6.47 0.03 -0.39
CA THR A 390 7.55 0.81 -0.99
C THR A 390 8.06 0.19 -2.27
N VAL A 391 8.24 -1.13 -2.34
CA VAL A 391 8.70 -1.80 -3.57
C VAL A 391 7.71 -1.66 -4.72
N GLY A 392 6.40 -1.80 -4.44
CA GLY A 392 5.36 -1.60 -5.44
C GLY A 392 5.35 -0.17 -5.98
N TRP A 393 5.42 0.83 -5.09
CA TRP A 393 5.53 2.24 -5.52
C TRP A 393 6.76 2.50 -6.37
N VAL A 394 7.91 1.93 -5.98
CA VAL A 394 9.17 2.10 -6.71
C VAL A 394 9.11 1.41 -8.07
N ALA A 395 8.57 0.19 -8.16
CA ALA A 395 8.39 -0.52 -9.42
C ALA A 395 7.44 0.24 -10.37
N GLN A 396 6.31 0.71 -9.86
CA GLN A 396 5.33 1.52 -10.60
C GLN A 396 5.93 2.86 -11.07
N TRP A 397 6.76 3.49 -10.24
CA TRP A 397 7.45 4.73 -10.60
C TRP A 397 8.49 4.48 -11.70
N ASN A 398 9.31 3.42 -11.61
CA ASN A 398 10.28 3.07 -12.65
C ASN A 398 9.59 2.76 -13.98
N GLU A 399 8.55 1.93 -13.97
CA GLU A 399 7.77 1.61 -15.17
C GLU A 399 7.21 2.87 -15.84
N MET A 400 6.70 3.82 -15.05
CA MET A 400 6.21 5.09 -15.57
C MET A 400 7.33 5.94 -16.21
N ILE A 401 8.52 6.02 -15.57
CA ILE A 401 9.65 6.81 -16.11
C ILE A 401 10.17 6.20 -17.41
N GLU A 402 10.09 4.90 -17.58
CA GLU A 402 10.55 4.17 -18.77
C GLU A 402 9.50 4.13 -19.90
N ASP A 403 8.25 4.52 -19.62
CA ASP A 403 7.18 4.56 -20.61
C ASP A 403 7.38 5.73 -21.59
N PRO A 404 7.61 5.46 -22.90
CA PRO A 404 7.78 6.52 -23.90
C PRO A 404 6.51 7.34 -24.14
N GLN A 405 5.33 6.87 -23.72
CA GLN A 405 4.07 7.59 -23.81
C GLN A 405 3.80 8.46 -22.58
N GLN A 406 4.69 8.43 -21.59
CA GLN A 406 4.57 9.19 -20.36
C GLN A 406 4.35 10.69 -20.62
N LYS A 407 3.38 11.24 -19.93
CA LYS A 407 3.06 12.68 -19.93
C LYS A 407 2.80 13.15 -18.51
N ILE A 408 3.04 14.46 -18.28
CA ILE A 408 2.67 15.06 -17.00
C ILE A 408 1.16 14.91 -16.76
N GLY A 409 0.81 14.36 -15.61
CA GLY A 409 -0.58 14.17 -15.20
C GLY A 409 -1.27 15.52 -14.92
N ARG A 410 -2.21 15.89 -15.79
CA ARG A 410 -3.00 17.10 -15.64
C ARG A 410 -4.47 16.82 -16.01
N PRO A 411 -5.25 16.29 -15.08
CA PRO A 411 -6.66 16.03 -15.31
C PRO A 411 -7.43 17.32 -15.67
N ARG A 412 -8.54 17.17 -16.40
CA ARG A 412 -9.46 18.25 -16.70
C ARG A 412 -10.49 18.39 -15.58
N GLN A 413 -11.17 19.54 -15.54
CA GLN A 413 -12.28 19.79 -14.62
C GLN A 413 -13.50 20.33 -15.35
N LEU A 414 -14.69 19.99 -14.89
CA LEU A 414 -15.92 20.68 -15.23
C LEU A 414 -16.02 21.92 -14.33
N TYR A 415 -15.87 23.11 -14.92
CA TYR A 415 -15.98 24.35 -14.18
C TYR A 415 -17.46 24.68 -13.92
N VAL A 416 -17.83 24.82 -12.67
CA VAL A 416 -19.19 25.15 -12.19
C VAL A 416 -19.24 26.46 -11.40
N GLY A 417 -18.16 27.25 -11.47
CA GLY A 417 -18.08 28.55 -10.81
C GLY A 417 -18.79 29.66 -11.58
N LYS A 418 -18.59 30.90 -11.14
CA LYS A 418 -19.15 32.09 -11.83
C LYS A 418 -18.47 32.30 -13.16
N PRO A 419 -19.20 32.78 -14.18
CA PRO A 419 -18.58 33.24 -15.42
C PRO A 419 -17.68 34.47 -15.18
N GLU A 420 -17.01 34.92 -16.23
CA GLU A 420 -16.15 36.10 -16.18
C GLU A 420 -16.87 37.29 -15.52
N ARG A 421 -16.18 37.97 -14.64
CA ARG A 421 -16.67 39.16 -13.93
C ARG A 421 -15.55 40.17 -13.79
N ASP A 422 -15.92 41.44 -13.89
CA ASP A 422 -15.00 42.54 -13.66
C ASP A 422 -14.54 42.59 -12.19
N TYR A 423 -13.28 42.93 -11.98
CA TYR A 423 -12.76 43.23 -10.67
C TYR A 423 -13.32 44.53 -10.13
N ILE A 424 -14.01 44.48 -9.01
CA ILE A 424 -14.51 45.67 -8.33
C ILE A 424 -13.54 46.03 -7.22
N PRO A 425 -12.93 47.25 -7.21
CA PRO A 425 -12.04 47.67 -6.12
C PRO A 425 -12.74 47.67 -4.76
N ILE A 426 -12.00 47.37 -3.69
CA ILE A 426 -12.56 47.18 -2.34
C ILE A 426 -13.42 48.37 -1.89
N ALA A 427 -13.04 49.58 -2.24
CA ALA A 427 -13.79 50.83 -1.94
C ALA A 427 -15.14 50.96 -2.66
N LYS A 428 -15.44 50.05 -3.60
CA LYS A 428 -16.70 50.03 -4.38
C LYS A 428 -17.53 48.76 -4.23
N ARG A 429 -17.13 47.87 -3.29
CA ARG A 429 -17.83 46.60 -2.97
C ARG A 429 -18.95 46.84 -1.95
#